data_78a9440f1b811fd827a05cebcf4f2f55
#
_entry.id   78a9440f1b811fd827a05cebcf4f2f55
#
_cell.length_a   1.000
_cell.length_b   1.000
_cell.length_c   1.000
_cell.angle_alpha   90.00
_cell.angle_beta   90.00
_cell.angle_gamma   90.00
#
_symmetry.space_group_name_H-M   'P 1'
#
loop_
_entity.id
_entity.type
_entity.pdbx_description
1 polymer ?
#
loop_
_entity_poly.entity_id
_entity_poly.type
_entity_poly.pdbx_seq_one_letter_code
_entity_poly.pdbx_strand_id
1 'polypeptide(L)'
;AQYALDFHPYSLTVGLRYEHVASRLDHLDDTGTSIHRNSNRFYPSFSLSHQAGRFSQTLSYRSSETRPTFFQLNTGMVYANRYLRQMGNDQLQPSQRHEVQYQATYRDFFLQASYTYVKDYITFILKPFAEEPQMGYITWDNVGHCWNWGAFVGYRHRWGWYEPQVQTGIQQGFIRATYLGTMKSFHDPYYIFNIYNGFHLPKGWYINLSYSYRSSGTYDYLTICSVNTFQFQVYKSFLKDRLSLSLNVNDLFNQSRQHSDGIYGNMRFQQNKWSDTRNIELRLTWRLNHAKKQYGGESTTDEAVGRMGR
;
A
#
# COMPACT_ATOMS: atom_id res chain seq x y z
N ALA A 1 -16.52 -21.32 0.33
CA ALA A 1 -17.97 -21.09 0.52
C ALA A 1 -18.16 -19.73 1.18
N GLN A 2 -19.23 -19.04 0.80
CA GLN A 2 -19.62 -17.75 1.38
C GLN A 2 -21.13 -17.79 1.60
N TYR A 3 -21.58 -17.27 2.72
CA TYR A 3 -22.97 -17.15 3.09
C TYR A 3 -23.28 -15.72 3.50
N ALA A 4 -24.35 -15.14 2.93
CA ALA A 4 -24.81 -13.79 3.22
C ALA A 4 -26.23 -13.84 3.79
N LEU A 5 -26.47 -13.07 4.83
CA LEU A 5 -27.74 -12.88 5.52
C LEU A 5 -28.06 -11.38 5.57
N ASP A 6 -29.19 -11.03 5.02
CA ASP A 6 -29.74 -9.68 5.10
C ASP A 6 -30.95 -9.63 6.04
N PHE A 7 -30.82 -8.88 7.13
CA PHE A 7 -31.89 -8.67 8.11
C PHE A 7 -31.90 -7.19 8.52
N HIS A 8 -32.47 -6.39 7.64
CA HIS A 8 -32.51 -4.93 7.80
C HIS A 8 -32.73 -4.51 9.26
N PRO A 9 -31.89 -3.59 9.82
CA PRO A 9 -30.89 -2.74 9.17
C PRO A 9 -29.48 -3.35 9.09
N TYR A 10 -29.32 -4.65 9.30
CA TYR A 10 -28.03 -5.35 9.28
C TYR A 10 -27.89 -6.22 8.06
N SER A 11 -26.63 -6.38 7.60
CA SER A 11 -26.24 -7.47 6.69
C SER A 11 -24.98 -8.15 7.21
N LEU A 12 -25.00 -9.48 7.18
CA LEU A 12 -23.92 -10.33 7.67
C LEU A 12 -23.42 -11.19 6.53
N THR A 13 -22.11 -11.16 6.31
CA THR A 13 -21.45 -12.08 5.37
C THR A 13 -20.39 -12.88 6.10
N VAL A 14 -20.42 -14.20 5.98
CA VAL A 14 -19.42 -15.11 6.53
C VAL A 14 -18.88 -15.97 5.39
N GLY A 15 -17.57 -16.07 5.32
CA GLY A 15 -16.89 -16.86 4.29
C GLY A 15 -15.81 -17.77 4.86
N LEU A 16 -15.61 -18.91 4.23
CA LEU A 16 -14.49 -19.81 4.47
C LEU A 16 -13.91 -20.26 3.15
N ARG A 17 -12.65 -19.94 2.92
CA ARG A 17 -11.87 -20.37 1.76
C ARG A 17 -10.86 -21.41 2.20
N TYR A 18 -10.83 -22.54 1.52
CA TYR A 18 -9.78 -23.55 1.64
C TYR A 18 -8.87 -23.49 0.44
N GLU A 19 -7.57 -23.54 0.68
CA GLU A 19 -6.56 -23.67 -0.36
C GLU A 19 -5.63 -24.84 -0.07
N HIS A 20 -5.40 -25.63 -1.10
CA HIS A 20 -4.29 -26.59 -1.18
C HIS A 20 -3.29 -26.09 -2.20
N VAL A 21 -2.05 -25.94 -1.80
CA VAL A 21 -0.97 -25.48 -2.69
C VAL A 21 0.20 -26.42 -2.61
N ALA A 22 0.58 -26.97 -3.76
CA ALA A 22 1.83 -27.69 -3.96
C ALA A 22 2.74 -26.82 -4.83
N SER A 23 3.94 -26.55 -4.37
CA SER A 23 4.95 -25.82 -5.13
C SER A 23 6.29 -26.55 -5.13
N ARG A 24 6.99 -26.44 -6.23
CA ARG A 24 8.32 -26.99 -6.42
C ARG A 24 9.24 -25.88 -6.90
N LEU A 25 10.39 -25.76 -6.29
CA LEU A 25 11.48 -24.88 -6.68
C LEU A 25 12.68 -25.75 -7.02
N ASP A 26 13.11 -25.74 -8.26
CA ASP A 26 14.28 -26.46 -8.73
C ASP A 26 15.45 -25.48 -8.89
N HIS A 27 16.58 -25.77 -8.28
CA HIS A 27 17.81 -25.06 -8.53
C HIS A 27 18.43 -25.58 -9.81
N LEU A 28 18.74 -24.67 -10.74
CA LEU A 28 19.38 -24.98 -12.02
C LEU A 28 20.90 -24.97 -11.94
N ASP A 29 21.45 -24.91 -10.72
CA ASP A 29 22.90 -25.04 -10.45
C ASP A 29 23.34 -26.50 -10.39
N ASP A 30 24.64 -26.71 -10.27
CA ASP A 30 25.25 -28.06 -10.23
C ASP A 30 24.79 -28.89 -9.02
N THR A 31 24.10 -28.30 -8.05
CA THR A 31 23.60 -29.01 -6.87
C THR A 31 22.33 -29.80 -7.13
N GLY A 32 21.56 -29.44 -8.15
CA GLY A 32 20.31 -30.12 -8.56
C GLY A 32 19.26 -30.24 -7.44
N THR A 33 19.36 -29.41 -6.42
CA THR A 33 18.45 -29.45 -5.25
C THR A 33 17.05 -28.95 -5.61
N SER A 34 16.03 -29.69 -5.14
CA SER A 34 14.62 -29.31 -5.32
C SER A 34 13.96 -29.08 -3.97
N ILE A 35 13.27 -27.97 -3.81
CA ILE A 35 12.48 -27.66 -2.62
C ILE A 35 11.00 -27.92 -2.94
N HIS A 36 10.40 -28.86 -2.23
CA HIS A 36 8.97 -29.17 -2.34
C HIS A 36 8.22 -28.62 -1.14
N ARG A 37 7.12 -27.94 -1.39
CA ARG A 37 6.26 -27.36 -0.34
C ARG A 37 4.82 -27.70 -0.61
N ASN A 38 4.16 -28.26 0.40
CA ASN A 38 2.73 -28.51 0.40
C ASN A 38 2.08 -27.75 1.55
N SER A 39 1.05 -27.02 1.29
CA SER A 39 0.28 -26.32 2.33
C SER A 39 -1.21 -26.51 2.13
N ASN A 40 -1.91 -26.73 3.26
CA ASN A 40 -3.36 -26.81 3.36
C ASN A 40 -3.80 -25.76 4.35
N ARG A 41 -4.60 -24.79 3.91
CA ARG A 41 -4.98 -23.66 4.78
C ARG A 41 -6.43 -23.25 4.60
N PHE A 42 -7.01 -22.80 5.70
CA PHE A 42 -8.34 -22.19 5.74
C PHE A 42 -8.22 -20.69 6.00
N TYR A 43 -8.99 -19.93 5.24
CA TYR A 43 -9.03 -18.47 5.33
C TYR A 43 -10.46 -18.04 5.64
N PRO A 44 -10.79 -17.87 6.94
CA PRO A 44 -12.06 -17.31 7.33
C PRO A 44 -12.17 -15.83 7.00
N SER A 45 -13.38 -15.39 6.69
CA SER A 45 -13.74 -14.00 6.52
C SER A 45 -15.10 -13.71 7.14
N PHE A 46 -15.28 -12.49 7.60
CA PHE A 46 -16.50 -12.03 8.24
C PHE A 46 -16.71 -10.55 7.89
N SER A 47 -17.94 -10.15 7.64
CA SER A 47 -18.31 -8.75 7.45
C SER A 47 -19.72 -8.53 8.01
N LEU A 48 -19.83 -7.59 8.92
CA LEU A 48 -21.08 -7.12 9.48
C LEU A 48 -21.27 -5.66 9.11
N SER A 49 -22.32 -5.36 8.38
CA SER A 49 -22.71 -4.00 8.02
C SER A 49 -24.01 -3.62 8.70
N HIS A 50 -24.14 -2.37 9.07
CA HIS A 50 -25.34 -1.78 9.63
C HIS A 50 -25.60 -0.45 8.94
N GLN A 51 -26.85 -0.24 8.51
CA GLN A 51 -27.26 0.99 7.87
C GLN A 51 -28.58 1.50 8.47
N ALA A 52 -28.52 2.67 9.09
CA ALA A 52 -29.69 3.32 9.67
C ALA A 52 -29.73 4.80 9.27
N GLY A 53 -30.60 5.14 8.35
CA GLY A 53 -30.74 6.48 7.81
C GLY A 53 -29.45 7.01 7.18
N ARG A 54 -28.84 8.03 7.80
CA ARG A 54 -27.57 8.62 7.32
C ARG A 54 -26.32 8.04 7.98
N PHE A 55 -26.48 7.05 8.83
CA PHE A 55 -25.38 6.36 9.48
C PHE A 55 -25.19 5.00 8.85
N SER A 56 -23.98 4.71 8.39
CA SER A 56 -23.58 3.38 7.97
C SER A 56 -22.26 2.98 8.62
N GLN A 57 -22.14 1.72 8.99
CA GLN A 57 -20.90 1.17 9.54
C GLN A 57 -20.70 -0.26 9.07
N THR A 58 -19.45 -0.64 8.95
CA THR A 58 -19.03 -1.99 8.59
C THR A 58 -17.83 -2.41 9.42
N LEU A 59 -17.94 -3.56 10.05
CA LEU A 59 -16.83 -4.27 10.67
C LEU A 59 -16.51 -5.49 9.84
N SER A 60 -15.29 -5.64 9.42
CA SER A 60 -14.84 -6.81 8.66
C SER A 60 -13.57 -7.42 9.23
N TYR A 61 -13.47 -8.72 9.06
CA TYR A 61 -12.28 -9.51 9.34
C TYR A 61 -11.97 -10.38 8.14
N ARG A 62 -10.68 -10.49 7.81
CA ARG A 62 -10.20 -11.37 6.75
C ARG A 62 -8.87 -12.00 7.13
N SER A 63 -8.78 -13.31 6.89
CA SER A 63 -7.50 -14.03 6.88
C SER A 63 -7.03 -14.23 5.44
N SER A 64 -5.73 -14.10 5.21
CA SER A 64 -5.09 -14.32 3.91
C SER A 64 -3.65 -14.76 4.07
N GLU A 65 -3.05 -15.23 2.98
CA GLU A 65 -1.65 -15.61 2.90
C GLU A 65 -0.96 -14.81 1.81
N THR A 66 0.26 -14.36 2.09
CA THR A 66 1.16 -13.77 1.10
C THR A 66 2.33 -14.73 0.90
N ARG A 67 2.45 -15.25 -0.31
CA ARG A 67 3.55 -16.15 -0.68
C ARG A 67 4.74 -15.34 -1.17
N PRO A 68 5.97 -15.83 -0.94
CA PRO A 68 7.15 -15.25 -1.54
C PRO A 68 7.01 -15.18 -3.07
N THR A 69 7.44 -14.09 -3.66
CA THR A 69 7.54 -13.95 -5.11
C THR A 69 8.74 -14.74 -5.64
N PHE A 70 8.76 -15.07 -6.93
CA PHE A 70 9.92 -15.73 -7.54
C PHE A 70 11.20 -14.91 -7.38
N PHE A 71 11.12 -13.60 -7.44
CA PHE A 71 12.26 -12.71 -7.21
C PHE A 71 12.82 -12.83 -5.79
N GLN A 72 11.96 -12.94 -4.78
CA GLN A 72 12.37 -13.15 -3.39
C GLN A 72 12.97 -14.52 -3.13
N LEU A 73 12.60 -15.52 -3.92
CA LEU A 73 13.13 -16.89 -3.81
C LEU A 73 14.40 -17.11 -4.64
N ASN A 74 14.68 -16.26 -5.64
CA ASN A 74 15.81 -16.42 -6.53
C ASN A 74 17.12 -16.10 -5.82
N THR A 75 17.94 -17.12 -5.56
CA THR A 75 19.26 -17.02 -4.91
C THR A 75 20.35 -16.43 -5.81
N GLY A 76 20.06 -16.18 -7.08
CA GLY A 76 20.98 -15.51 -7.99
C GLY A 76 21.36 -14.12 -7.47
N MET A 77 22.68 -13.84 -7.46
CA MET A 77 23.21 -12.59 -6.93
C MET A 77 23.18 -11.48 -7.98
N VAL A 78 22.60 -10.34 -7.60
CA VAL A 78 22.55 -9.12 -8.42
C VAL A 78 23.36 -8.02 -7.74
N TYR A 79 24.17 -7.30 -8.53
CA TYR A 79 24.93 -6.16 -8.04
C TYR A 79 24.07 -4.92 -8.05
N ALA A 80 23.77 -4.37 -6.86
CA ALA A 80 23.07 -3.10 -6.74
C ALA A 80 24.03 -1.90 -6.88
N ASN A 81 25.21 -2.01 -6.25
CA ASN A 81 26.34 -1.08 -6.39
C ASN A 81 27.63 -1.74 -5.90
N ARG A 82 28.75 -0.99 -5.83
CA ARG A 82 30.06 -1.49 -5.42
C ARG A 82 30.10 -2.17 -4.05
N TYR A 83 29.24 -1.72 -3.11
CA TYR A 83 29.24 -2.21 -1.72
C TYR A 83 27.99 -2.99 -1.36
N LEU A 84 27.04 -3.10 -2.27
CA LEU A 84 25.74 -3.70 -2.00
C LEU A 84 25.34 -4.66 -3.10
N ARG A 85 25.11 -5.90 -2.70
CA ARG A 85 24.55 -6.96 -3.52
C ARG A 85 23.11 -7.24 -3.11
N GLN A 86 22.39 -7.93 -3.93
CA GLN A 86 21.02 -8.37 -3.66
C GLN A 86 20.86 -9.81 -4.10
N MET A 87 20.25 -10.63 -3.25
CA MET A 87 19.93 -12.03 -3.55
C MET A 87 18.66 -12.43 -2.82
N GLY A 88 17.90 -13.35 -3.40
CA GLY A 88 16.72 -13.90 -2.74
C GLY A 88 17.08 -14.91 -1.65
N ASN A 89 16.03 -15.47 -1.04
CA ASN A 89 16.11 -16.51 -0.02
C ASN A 89 15.08 -17.59 -0.35
N ASP A 90 15.55 -18.75 -0.75
CA ASP A 90 14.72 -19.90 -1.11
C ASP A 90 14.05 -20.58 0.09
N GLN A 91 14.48 -20.24 1.32
CA GLN A 91 13.92 -20.77 2.57
C GLN A 91 12.69 -19.98 3.06
N LEU A 92 12.30 -18.90 2.38
CA LEU A 92 11.16 -18.09 2.78
C LEU A 92 9.87 -18.91 2.89
N GLN A 93 9.15 -18.71 3.99
CA GLN A 93 7.83 -19.27 4.24
C GLN A 93 6.74 -18.25 3.91
N PRO A 94 5.54 -18.69 3.53
CA PRO A 94 4.41 -17.77 3.34
C PRO A 94 4.03 -17.05 4.62
N SER A 95 3.76 -15.74 4.53
CA SER A 95 3.26 -14.92 5.62
C SER A 95 1.76 -15.09 5.79
N GLN A 96 1.28 -15.24 7.02
CA GLN A 96 -0.15 -15.28 7.36
C GLN A 96 -0.61 -13.92 7.85
N ARG A 97 -1.63 -13.36 7.21
CA ARG A 97 -2.20 -12.05 7.50
C ARG A 97 -3.61 -12.18 8.07
N HIS A 98 -3.84 -11.52 9.18
CA HIS A 98 -5.15 -11.33 9.80
C HIS A 98 -5.43 -9.84 9.84
N GLU A 99 -6.55 -9.43 9.32
CA GLU A 99 -6.91 -8.03 9.17
C GLU A 99 -8.32 -7.77 9.69
N VAL A 100 -8.45 -6.81 10.60
CA VAL A 100 -9.72 -6.28 11.06
C VAL A 100 -9.83 -4.85 10.54
N GLN A 101 -10.95 -4.51 9.93
CA GLN A 101 -11.25 -3.16 9.47
C GLN A 101 -12.62 -2.73 10.00
N TYR A 102 -12.67 -1.51 10.48
CA TYR A 102 -13.90 -0.82 10.83
C TYR A 102 -14.02 0.46 10.01
N GLN A 103 -15.17 0.64 9.41
CA GLN A 103 -15.52 1.85 8.65
C GLN A 103 -16.87 2.35 9.15
N ALA A 104 -16.97 3.64 9.33
CA ALA A 104 -18.24 4.30 9.66
C ALA A 104 -18.37 5.60 8.88
N THR A 105 -19.58 5.89 8.45
CA THR A 105 -19.92 7.18 7.82
C THR A 105 -21.17 7.75 8.46
N TYR A 106 -21.14 9.02 8.73
CA TYR A 106 -22.29 9.77 9.20
C TYR A 106 -22.37 11.11 8.49
N ARG A 107 -23.34 11.26 7.60
CA ARG A 107 -23.44 12.44 6.72
C ARG A 107 -22.13 12.64 5.95
N ASP A 108 -21.42 13.71 6.25
CA ASP A 108 -20.20 14.15 5.59
C ASP A 108 -18.92 13.66 6.28
N PHE A 109 -19.06 13.00 7.42
CA PHE A 109 -17.96 12.47 8.20
C PHE A 109 -17.72 10.99 7.89
N PHE A 110 -16.47 10.61 7.87
CA PHE A 110 -16.08 9.20 7.81
C PHE A 110 -15.00 8.90 8.84
N LEU A 111 -15.02 7.66 9.32
CA LEU A 111 -14.03 7.08 10.20
C LEU A 111 -13.59 5.75 9.60
N GLN A 112 -12.29 5.52 9.58
CA GLN A 112 -11.70 4.24 9.23
C GLN A 112 -10.71 3.84 10.32
N ALA A 113 -10.78 2.62 10.79
CA ALA A 113 -9.78 2.04 11.69
C ALA A 113 -9.42 0.65 11.18
N SER A 114 -8.16 0.30 11.28
CA SER A 114 -7.66 -1.01 10.86
C SER A 114 -6.64 -1.54 11.85
N TYR A 115 -6.64 -2.86 12.00
CA TYR A 115 -5.60 -3.60 12.69
C TYR A 115 -5.18 -4.78 11.84
N THR A 116 -3.89 -4.92 11.63
CA THR A 116 -3.31 -6.02 10.87
C THR A 116 -2.26 -6.72 11.72
N TYR A 117 -2.37 -8.04 11.83
CA TYR A 117 -1.37 -8.93 12.40
C TYR A 117 -0.83 -9.83 11.30
N VAL A 118 0.50 -9.92 11.18
CA VAL A 118 1.16 -10.79 10.20
C VAL A 118 2.15 -11.69 10.91
N LYS A 119 1.92 -12.98 10.79
CA LYS A 119 2.84 -14.02 11.24
C LYS A 119 3.79 -14.39 10.11
N ASP A 120 5.04 -14.70 10.45
CA ASP A 120 6.12 -15.03 9.49
C ASP A 120 6.28 -13.95 8.41
N TYR A 121 6.30 -12.68 8.87
CA TYR A 121 6.32 -11.52 7.99
C TYR A 121 7.58 -11.50 7.12
N ILE A 122 7.39 -11.45 5.81
CA ILE A 122 8.49 -11.37 4.84
C ILE A 122 8.88 -9.90 4.69
N THR A 123 10.10 -9.58 5.07
CA THR A 123 10.67 -8.25 4.84
C THR A 123 12.10 -8.35 4.33
N PHE A 124 12.60 -7.30 3.71
CA PHE A 124 14.00 -7.25 3.30
C PHE A 124 14.88 -6.95 4.52
N ILE A 125 16.03 -7.56 4.54
CA ILE A 125 17.04 -7.37 5.59
C ILE A 125 18.39 -7.14 4.95
N LEU A 126 19.28 -6.45 5.66
CA LEU A 126 20.64 -6.20 5.25
C LEU A 126 21.59 -7.07 6.07
N LYS A 127 22.34 -7.93 5.42
CA LYS A 127 23.34 -8.81 6.06
C LYS A 127 24.75 -8.43 5.60
N PRO A 128 25.78 -8.55 6.46
CA PRO A 128 27.16 -8.46 6.01
C PRO A 128 27.52 -9.64 5.10
N PHE A 129 28.35 -9.40 4.12
CA PHE A 129 28.88 -10.45 3.29
C PHE A 129 30.06 -11.13 4.03
N ALA A 130 29.98 -12.45 4.23
CA ALA A 130 30.91 -13.15 5.12
C ALA A 130 32.40 -13.05 4.66
N GLU A 131 32.63 -13.06 3.36
CA GLU A 131 33.98 -13.02 2.76
C GLU A 131 34.54 -11.60 2.70
N GLU A 132 33.67 -10.58 2.68
CA GLU A 132 34.02 -9.17 2.58
C GLU A 132 33.17 -8.34 3.54
N PRO A 133 33.54 -8.16 4.82
CA PRO A 133 32.73 -7.50 5.84
C PRO A 133 32.37 -6.04 5.53
N GLN A 134 33.06 -5.40 4.59
CA GLN A 134 32.76 -4.06 4.10
C GLN A 134 31.62 -4.02 3.09
N MET A 135 31.24 -5.19 2.55
CA MET A 135 30.11 -5.33 1.65
C MET A 135 28.90 -5.89 2.39
N GLY A 136 27.74 -5.43 1.99
CA GLY A 136 26.47 -5.95 2.46
C GLY A 136 25.67 -6.57 1.33
N TYR A 137 24.72 -7.41 1.67
CA TYR A 137 23.71 -7.83 0.73
C TYR A 137 22.31 -7.69 1.31
N ILE A 138 21.42 -7.21 0.45
CA ILE A 138 19.99 -7.18 0.73
C ILE A 138 19.42 -8.54 0.38
N THR A 139 18.68 -9.12 1.30
CA THR A 139 17.91 -10.35 1.09
C THR A 139 16.55 -10.23 1.78
N TRP A 140 15.70 -11.23 1.65
CA TRP A 140 14.43 -11.33 2.37
C TRP A 140 14.52 -12.39 3.45
N ASP A 141 13.80 -12.17 4.55
CA ASP A 141 13.69 -13.15 5.62
C ASP A 141 12.31 -13.10 6.27
N ASN A 142 11.91 -14.20 6.91
CA ASN A 142 10.73 -14.22 7.74
C ASN A 142 11.09 -13.71 9.14
N VAL A 143 10.56 -12.55 9.49
CA VAL A 143 10.74 -11.99 10.84
C VAL A 143 9.48 -12.27 11.65
N GLY A 144 9.53 -13.29 12.52
CA GLY A 144 8.52 -13.72 13.46
C GLY A 144 7.10 -13.18 13.21
N HIS A 145 6.76 -12.06 13.82
CA HIS A 145 5.48 -11.39 13.61
C HIS A 145 5.63 -9.87 13.62
N CYS A 146 4.78 -9.22 12.88
CA CYS A 146 4.57 -7.78 12.98
C CYS A 146 3.07 -7.48 13.09
N TRP A 147 2.74 -6.31 13.61
CA TRP A 147 1.38 -5.79 13.57
C TRP A 147 1.40 -4.30 13.26
N ASN A 148 0.33 -3.83 12.70
CA ASN A 148 0.10 -2.40 12.53
C ASN A 148 -1.37 -2.07 12.79
N TRP A 149 -1.61 -0.88 13.26
CA TRP A 149 -2.94 -0.31 13.36
C TRP A 149 -2.94 1.12 12.82
N GLY A 150 -4.08 1.56 12.38
CA GLY A 150 -4.29 2.91 11.93
C GLY A 150 -5.71 3.36 12.17
N ALA A 151 -5.89 4.64 12.40
CA ALA A 151 -7.19 5.27 12.51
C ALA A 151 -7.18 6.60 11.76
N PHE A 152 -8.21 6.81 10.94
CA PHE A 152 -8.38 8.00 10.12
C PHE A 152 -9.80 8.54 10.29
N VAL A 153 -9.91 9.84 10.41
CA VAL A 153 -11.16 10.56 10.40
C VAL A 153 -11.11 11.60 9.31
N GLY A 154 -12.23 11.79 8.64
CA GLY A 154 -12.30 12.80 7.60
C GLY A 154 -13.68 13.41 7.46
N TYR A 155 -13.69 14.51 6.80
CA TYR A 155 -14.87 15.29 6.48
C TYR A 155 -14.84 15.67 5.00
N ARG A 156 -15.95 15.51 4.29
CA ARG A 156 -16.14 15.94 2.91
C ARG A 156 -17.54 16.53 2.75
N HIS A 157 -17.60 17.74 2.28
CA HIS A 157 -18.87 18.39 1.98
C HIS A 157 -18.77 19.24 0.71
N ARG A 158 -19.89 19.45 0.03
CA ARG A 158 -19.93 20.33 -1.13
C ARG A 158 -20.87 21.51 -0.85
N TRP A 159 -20.27 22.69 -0.72
CA TRP A 159 -20.99 23.96 -0.61
C TRP A 159 -21.09 24.65 -1.98
N GLY A 160 -22.05 24.21 -2.81
CA GLY A 160 -22.22 24.78 -4.15
C GLY A 160 -20.98 24.61 -5.02
N TRP A 161 -20.20 25.66 -5.17
CA TRP A 161 -18.96 25.69 -5.98
C TRP A 161 -17.69 25.21 -5.26
N TYR A 162 -17.73 25.10 -3.94
CA TYR A 162 -16.58 24.71 -3.13
C TYR A 162 -16.80 23.33 -2.49
N GLU A 163 -15.83 22.46 -2.66
CA GLU A 163 -15.84 21.07 -2.15
C GLU A 163 -14.54 20.79 -1.38
N PRO A 164 -14.48 21.11 -0.07
CA PRO A 164 -13.38 20.72 0.79
C PRO A 164 -13.46 19.25 1.17
N GLN A 165 -12.31 18.61 1.28
CA GLN A 165 -12.14 17.31 1.94
C GLN A 165 -10.92 17.38 2.84
N VAL A 166 -11.11 17.07 4.11
CA VAL A 166 -10.05 17.00 5.11
C VAL A 166 -10.00 15.59 5.67
N GLN A 167 -8.81 15.04 5.77
CA GLN A 167 -8.59 13.75 6.40
C GLN A 167 -7.35 13.84 7.29
N THR A 168 -7.46 13.32 8.50
CA THR A 168 -6.32 13.19 9.41
C THR A 168 -6.33 11.81 10.05
N GLY A 169 -5.17 11.32 10.42
CA GLY A 169 -5.07 10.02 11.05
C GLY A 169 -3.70 9.75 11.65
N ILE A 170 -3.64 8.62 12.33
CA ILE A 170 -2.43 8.07 12.94
C ILE A 170 -2.24 6.65 12.43
N GLN A 171 -1.01 6.27 12.21
CA GLN A 171 -0.64 4.90 11.89
C GLN A 171 0.58 4.49 12.71
N GLN A 172 0.58 3.28 13.22
CA GLN A 172 1.67 2.72 13.99
C GLN A 172 1.86 1.25 13.64
N GLY A 173 3.08 0.92 13.24
CA GLY A 173 3.53 -0.46 13.11
C GLY A 173 4.30 -0.90 14.36
N PHE A 174 4.48 -2.19 14.49
CA PHE A 174 5.35 -2.80 15.49
C PHE A 174 6.09 -3.97 14.86
N ILE A 175 7.40 -3.90 14.90
CA ILE A 175 8.27 -4.99 14.49
C ILE A 175 9.48 -5.07 15.42
N ARG A 176 10.03 -6.25 15.61
CA ARG A 176 11.28 -6.47 16.35
C ARG A 176 12.37 -6.94 15.39
N ALA A 177 13.54 -6.39 15.55
CA ALA A 177 14.73 -6.81 14.83
C ALA A 177 15.95 -6.79 15.73
N THR A 178 16.88 -7.71 15.49
CA THR A 178 18.15 -7.74 16.23
C THR A 178 19.11 -6.71 15.63
N TYR A 179 19.73 -5.91 16.50
CA TYR A 179 20.78 -4.97 16.14
C TYR A 179 21.92 -5.05 17.14
N LEU A 180 23.14 -5.33 16.69
CA LEU A 180 24.33 -5.54 17.51
C LEU A 180 24.10 -6.56 18.65
N GLY A 181 23.42 -7.66 18.34
CA GLY A 181 23.06 -8.70 19.30
C GLY A 181 21.92 -8.35 20.26
N THR A 182 21.39 -7.13 20.20
CA THR A 182 20.30 -6.68 21.07
C THR A 182 18.99 -6.60 20.31
N MET A 183 17.90 -7.08 20.89
CA MET A 183 16.57 -6.96 20.30
C MET A 183 16.08 -5.51 20.42
N LYS A 184 15.76 -4.90 19.29
CA LYS A 184 15.14 -3.57 19.22
C LYS A 184 13.71 -3.66 18.72
N SER A 185 12.87 -2.79 19.27
CA SER A 185 11.48 -2.62 18.83
C SER A 185 11.36 -1.31 18.04
N PHE A 186 10.64 -1.38 16.94
CA PHE A 186 10.33 -0.25 16.07
C PHE A 186 8.82 -0.03 16.10
N HIS A 187 8.39 1.08 16.65
CA HIS A 187 6.96 1.33 16.94
C HIS A 187 6.59 2.81 17.04
N ASP A 188 7.43 3.73 16.52
CA ASP A 188 7.08 5.14 16.56
C ASP A 188 5.92 5.42 15.58
N PRO A 189 4.81 5.99 16.06
CA PRO A 189 3.70 6.33 15.22
C PRO A 189 4.04 7.46 14.27
N TYR A 190 3.32 7.53 13.15
CA TYR A 190 3.33 8.69 12.28
C TYR A 190 1.90 9.19 12.02
N TYR A 191 1.81 10.49 11.83
CA TYR A 191 0.55 11.18 11.59
C TYR A 191 0.44 11.51 10.11
N ILE A 192 -0.78 11.46 9.60
CA ILE A 192 -1.12 11.80 8.23
C ILE A 192 -2.17 12.90 8.27
N PHE A 193 -1.96 13.93 7.46
CA PHE A 193 -2.92 14.99 7.24
C PHE A 193 -3.02 15.29 5.75
N ASN A 194 -4.25 15.25 5.24
CA ASN A 194 -4.54 15.57 3.85
C ASN A 194 -5.68 16.58 3.79
N ILE A 195 -5.53 17.58 2.93
CA ILE A 195 -6.59 18.52 2.60
C ILE A 195 -6.68 18.68 1.09
N TYR A 196 -7.90 18.58 0.58
CA TYR A 196 -8.24 18.79 -0.83
C TYR A 196 -9.28 19.88 -0.92
N ASN A 197 -9.04 20.88 -1.74
CA ASN A 197 -9.96 22.00 -1.97
C ASN A 197 -10.35 22.01 -3.44
N GLY A 198 -11.55 21.48 -3.74
CA GLY A 198 -12.13 21.48 -5.08
C GLY A 198 -13.00 22.72 -5.29
N PHE A 199 -12.76 23.44 -6.39
CA PHE A 199 -13.53 24.63 -6.78
C PHE A 199 -14.19 24.37 -8.13
N HIS A 200 -15.51 24.20 -8.10
CA HIS A 200 -16.37 24.01 -9.28
C HIS A 200 -16.88 25.37 -9.76
N LEU A 201 -16.14 26.00 -10.65
CA LEU A 201 -16.43 27.35 -11.11
C LEU A 201 -17.33 27.37 -12.35
N PRO A 202 -18.03 28.48 -12.62
CA PRO A 202 -18.87 28.61 -13.80
C PRO A 202 -18.12 28.33 -15.09
N LYS A 203 -18.85 28.03 -16.17
CA LYS A 203 -18.34 27.76 -17.51
C LYS A 203 -17.39 26.54 -17.61
N GLY A 204 -17.53 25.54 -16.71
CA GLY A 204 -16.79 24.28 -16.76
C GLY A 204 -15.31 24.38 -16.29
N TRP A 205 -14.99 25.35 -15.46
CA TRP A 205 -13.73 25.40 -14.76
C TRP A 205 -13.76 24.55 -13.48
N TYR A 206 -12.70 23.79 -13.26
CA TYR A 206 -12.44 23.09 -12.00
C TYR A 206 -11.00 23.35 -11.57
N ILE A 207 -10.83 23.75 -10.32
CA ILE A 207 -9.52 23.94 -9.70
C ILE A 207 -9.45 23.04 -8.48
N ASN A 208 -8.33 22.35 -8.30
CA ASN A 208 -8.05 21.60 -7.09
C ASN A 208 -6.72 22.02 -6.50
N LEU A 209 -6.72 22.31 -5.21
CA LEU A 209 -5.54 22.55 -4.39
C LEU A 209 -5.46 21.48 -3.34
N SER A 210 -4.41 20.67 -3.35
CA SER A 210 -4.24 19.63 -2.36
C SER A 210 -2.90 19.73 -1.66
N TYR A 211 -2.93 19.45 -0.36
CA TYR A 211 -1.76 19.35 0.48
C TYR A 211 -1.81 18.05 1.26
N SER A 212 -0.71 17.33 1.27
CA SER A 212 -0.53 16.08 1.98
C SER A 212 0.69 16.18 2.88
N TYR A 213 0.55 15.79 4.12
CA TYR A 213 1.62 15.74 5.11
C TYR A 213 1.64 14.39 5.81
N ARG A 214 2.84 13.82 5.97
CA ARG A 214 3.12 12.68 6.82
C ARG A 214 4.27 13.04 7.74
N SER A 215 4.10 12.84 9.04
CA SER A 215 5.17 13.06 10.01
C SER A 215 6.26 11.99 9.91
N SER A 216 7.37 12.21 10.60
CA SER A 216 8.34 11.15 10.89
C SER A 216 7.72 10.05 11.76
N GLY A 217 8.32 8.87 11.74
CA GLY A 217 7.90 7.70 12.51
C GLY A 217 8.66 6.46 12.06
N THR A 218 8.16 5.27 12.38
CA THR A 218 8.77 4.01 11.95
C THR A 218 7.87 3.27 10.96
N TYR A 219 8.49 2.72 9.94
CA TYR A 219 7.87 1.81 8.98
C TYR A 219 8.79 0.58 8.83
N ASP A 220 8.29 -0.59 9.20
CA ASP A 220 9.11 -1.78 9.44
C ASP A 220 10.27 -1.44 10.41
N TYR A 221 11.51 -1.75 10.08
CA TYR A 221 12.70 -1.37 10.87
C TYR A 221 13.38 -0.08 10.36
N LEU A 222 12.64 0.72 9.57
CA LEU A 222 13.11 2.00 9.06
C LEU A 222 12.52 3.16 9.86
N THR A 223 13.35 4.10 10.24
CA THR A 223 12.90 5.43 10.67
C THR A 223 12.72 6.28 9.43
N ILE A 224 11.49 6.72 9.18
CA ILE A 224 11.12 7.54 8.03
C ILE A 224 11.00 9.00 8.46
N CYS A 225 11.53 9.92 7.65
CA CYS A 225 11.38 11.36 7.87
C CYS A 225 10.01 11.86 7.39
N SER A 226 9.66 13.06 7.88
CA SER A 226 8.44 13.73 7.44
C SER A 226 8.52 14.09 5.96
N VAL A 227 7.37 14.02 5.30
CA VAL A 227 7.22 14.37 3.88
C VAL A 227 5.98 15.22 3.73
N ASN A 228 6.05 16.26 2.93
CA ASN A 228 4.90 17.04 2.52
C ASN A 228 4.88 17.24 1.00
N THR A 229 3.68 17.35 0.45
CA THR A 229 3.48 17.51 -0.99
C THR A 229 2.35 18.49 -1.23
N PHE A 230 2.58 19.46 -2.08
CA PHE A 230 1.56 20.37 -2.56
C PHE A 230 1.29 20.12 -4.03
N GLN A 231 0.01 19.98 -4.39
CA GLN A 231 -0.42 19.75 -5.76
C GLN A 231 -1.45 20.81 -6.16
N PHE A 232 -1.37 21.22 -7.41
CA PHE A 232 -2.28 22.16 -8.03
C PHE A 232 -2.80 21.58 -9.34
N GLN A 233 -4.09 21.62 -9.54
CA GLN A 233 -4.73 21.17 -10.77
C GLN A 233 -5.73 22.21 -11.26
N VAL A 234 -5.68 22.51 -12.53
CA VAL A 234 -6.72 23.27 -13.22
C VAL A 234 -7.25 22.42 -14.38
N TYR A 235 -8.55 22.35 -14.46
CA TYR A 235 -9.24 21.67 -15.55
C TYR A 235 -10.28 22.62 -16.16
N LYS A 236 -10.38 22.57 -17.47
CA LYS A 236 -11.39 23.32 -18.23
C LYS A 236 -11.97 22.45 -19.33
N SER A 237 -13.29 22.36 -19.39
CA SER A 237 -13.99 21.78 -20.53
C SER A 237 -14.53 22.84 -21.50
N PHE A 238 -14.51 22.49 -22.77
CA PHE A 238 -14.99 23.31 -23.88
C PHE A 238 -15.89 22.48 -24.80
N LEU A 239 -16.66 23.15 -25.66
CA LEU A 239 -17.41 22.52 -26.73
C LEU A 239 -18.34 21.40 -26.27
N LYS A 240 -19.07 21.62 -25.14
CA LYS A 240 -19.95 20.61 -24.52
C LYS A 240 -19.18 19.32 -24.19
N ASP A 241 -18.05 19.45 -23.52
CA ASP A 241 -17.14 18.38 -23.06
C ASP A 241 -16.43 17.59 -24.19
N ARG A 242 -16.45 18.08 -25.42
CA ARG A 242 -15.68 17.47 -26.51
C ARG A 242 -14.19 17.80 -26.44
N LEU A 243 -13.83 18.95 -25.92
CA LEU A 243 -12.46 19.38 -25.73
C LEU A 243 -12.23 19.65 -24.24
N SER A 244 -11.18 19.13 -23.66
CA SER A 244 -10.76 19.46 -22.30
C SER A 244 -9.28 19.75 -22.23
N LEU A 245 -8.95 20.71 -21.40
CA LEU A 245 -7.58 21.10 -21.06
C LEU A 245 -7.38 20.89 -19.56
N SER A 246 -6.32 20.20 -19.17
CA SER A 246 -5.90 20.08 -17.78
C SER A 246 -4.43 20.44 -17.61
N LEU A 247 -4.16 21.24 -16.60
CA LEU A 247 -2.83 21.55 -16.08
C LEU A 247 -2.70 20.92 -14.71
N ASN A 248 -1.73 20.03 -14.55
CA ASN A 248 -1.41 19.40 -13.27
C ASN A 248 0.01 19.82 -12.88
N VAL A 249 0.18 20.31 -11.67
CA VAL A 249 1.47 20.63 -11.08
C VAL A 249 1.61 19.80 -9.82
N ASN A 250 2.53 18.85 -9.83
CA ASN A 250 2.82 17.99 -8.70
C ASN A 250 4.06 18.49 -7.97
N ASP A 251 4.06 18.35 -6.64
CA ASP A 251 5.15 18.70 -5.76
C ASP A 251 5.74 20.09 -6.06
N LEU A 252 4.86 21.11 -6.09
CA LEU A 252 5.21 22.48 -6.50
C LEU A 252 6.47 23.00 -5.79
N PHE A 253 6.66 22.66 -4.52
CA PHE A 253 7.78 23.12 -3.71
C PHE A 253 8.97 22.15 -3.64
N ASN A 254 8.90 21.00 -4.37
CA ASN A 254 9.95 19.96 -4.41
C ASN A 254 10.33 19.43 -3.00
N GLN A 255 9.31 19.10 -2.21
CA GLN A 255 9.45 18.67 -0.81
C GLN A 255 9.13 17.19 -0.58
N SER A 256 8.79 16.43 -1.62
CA SER A 256 8.49 15.00 -1.55
C SER A 256 9.72 14.10 -1.46
N ARG A 257 10.83 14.61 -0.93
CA ARG A 257 12.06 13.84 -0.76
C ARG A 257 11.90 12.84 0.37
N GLN A 258 12.25 11.59 0.10
CA GLN A 258 12.16 10.52 1.11
C GLN A 258 13.56 10.25 1.68
N HIS A 259 13.67 10.40 2.97
CA HIS A 259 14.84 10.01 3.75
C HIS A 259 14.42 8.94 4.75
N SER A 260 15.22 7.88 4.86
CA SER A 260 15.01 6.82 5.84
C SER A 260 16.32 6.29 6.37
N ASP A 261 16.37 6.05 7.66
CA ASP A 261 17.44 5.39 8.37
C ASP A 261 17.01 3.99 8.75
N GLY A 262 17.85 3.00 8.47
CA GLY A 262 17.60 1.61 8.82
C GLY A 262 18.73 1.01 9.64
N ILE A 263 18.36 0.10 10.55
CA ILE A 263 19.31 -0.71 11.30
C ILE A 263 18.85 -2.15 11.29
N TYR A 264 19.77 -3.07 11.01
CA TYR A 264 19.51 -4.50 11.08
C TYR A 264 20.82 -5.28 11.30
N GLY A 265 20.79 -6.30 12.14
CA GLY A 265 22.00 -7.08 12.46
C GLY A 265 23.10 -6.21 13.04
N ASN A 266 24.24 -6.12 12.37
CA ASN A 266 25.36 -5.25 12.74
C ASN A 266 25.50 -4.02 11.82
N MET A 267 24.51 -3.77 10.99
CA MET A 267 24.58 -2.75 9.96
C MET A 267 23.61 -1.59 10.23
N ARG A 268 24.08 -0.40 9.98
CA ARG A 268 23.27 0.81 9.87
C ARG A 268 23.38 1.31 8.44
N PHE A 269 22.26 1.67 7.84
CA PHE A 269 22.23 2.26 6.51
C PHE A 269 21.33 3.46 6.47
N GLN A 270 21.64 4.37 5.58
CA GLN A 270 20.86 5.55 5.31
C GLN A 270 20.42 5.51 3.85
N GLN A 271 19.15 5.68 3.60
CA GLN A 271 18.61 5.70 2.26
C GLN A 271 18.01 7.08 1.97
N ASN A 272 18.60 7.77 1.01
CA ASN A 272 18.07 8.99 0.42
C ASN A 272 17.46 8.64 -0.93
N LYS A 273 16.13 8.62 -1.02
CA LYS A 273 15.45 8.38 -2.28
C LYS A 273 15.08 9.71 -2.92
N TRP A 274 15.77 10.02 -4.00
CA TRP A 274 15.51 11.16 -4.84
C TRP A 274 14.69 10.68 -6.05
N SER A 275 13.44 11.08 -6.10
CA SER A 275 12.60 10.90 -7.29
C SER A 275 12.28 12.28 -7.82
N ASP A 276 12.23 12.41 -9.13
CA ASP A 276 11.72 13.62 -9.77
C ASP A 276 10.19 13.65 -9.62
N THR A 277 9.74 14.16 -8.46
CA THR A 277 8.32 14.24 -8.11
C THR A 277 7.70 15.54 -8.58
N ARG A 278 8.56 16.58 -8.84
CA ARG A 278 8.10 17.87 -9.34
C ARG A 278 7.93 17.81 -10.85
N ASN A 279 6.69 17.77 -11.28
CA ASN A 279 6.37 17.81 -12.70
C ASN A 279 5.22 18.77 -13.00
N ILE A 280 5.20 19.27 -14.22
CA ILE A 280 4.12 20.07 -14.79
C ILE A 280 3.62 19.29 -15.99
N GLU A 281 2.37 18.89 -15.98
CA GLU A 281 1.72 18.18 -17.08
C GLU A 281 0.60 19.05 -17.67
N LEU A 282 0.68 19.31 -18.95
CA LEU A 282 -0.39 19.92 -19.73
C LEU A 282 -1.00 18.84 -20.62
N ARG A 283 -2.28 18.56 -20.44
CA ARG A 283 -3.01 17.56 -21.23
C ARG A 283 -4.16 18.21 -21.97
N LEU A 284 -4.16 18.04 -23.29
CA LEU A 284 -5.27 18.39 -24.15
C LEU A 284 -5.97 17.10 -24.60
N THR A 285 -7.26 17.01 -24.36
CA THR A 285 -8.06 15.84 -24.75
C THR A 285 -9.18 16.25 -25.68
N TRP A 286 -9.20 15.67 -26.88
CA TRP A 286 -10.25 15.85 -27.85
C TRP A 286 -11.06 14.56 -28.03
N ARG A 287 -12.35 14.60 -27.77
CA ARG A 287 -13.26 13.48 -27.97
C ARG A 287 -13.98 13.60 -29.30
N LEU A 288 -13.56 12.80 -30.26
CA LEU A 288 -14.10 12.83 -31.64
C LEU A 288 -15.47 12.15 -31.78
N ASN A 289 -15.79 11.19 -30.89
CA ASN A 289 -17.05 10.43 -30.96
C ASN A 289 -17.78 10.42 -29.62
N HIS A 290 -18.99 10.98 -29.59
CA HIS A 290 -19.91 10.93 -28.44
C HIS A 290 -20.91 9.78 -28.63
N ALA A 291 -20.45 8.59 -28.92
CA ALA A 291 -21.32 7.43 -28.89
C ALA A 291 -21.60 7.07 -27.41
N LYS A 292 -22.85 7.26 -27.02
CA LYS A 292 -23.43 6.76 -25.75
C LYS A 292 -23.51 5.21 -25.71
N LYS A 293 -22.48 4.50 -26.10
CA LYS A 293 -22.42 3.07 -25.87
C LYS A 293 -21.54 2.83 -24.63
N GLN A 294 -22.19 2.60 -23.51
CA GLN A 294 -21.57 1.85 -22.42
C GLN A 294 -21.12 0.51 -22.98
N TYR A 295 -19.81 0.37 -23.17
CA TYR A 295 -19.21 -0.92 -23.46
C TYR A 295 -19.20 -1.70 -22.14
N GLY A 296 -20.15 -2.59 -21.97
CA GLY A 296 -20.22 -3.52 -20.85
C GLY A 296 -19.38 -4.77 -21.13
N GLY A 297 -18.10 -4.60 -21.44
CA GLY A 297 -17.17 -5.71 -21.59
C GLY A 297 -16.26 -5.80 -20.38
N GLU A 298 -16.36 -6.86 -19.61
CA GLU A 298 -15.34 -7.24 -18.65
C GLU A 298 -14.05 -7.51 -19.41
N SER A 299 -13.01 -6.73 -19.12
CA SER A 299 -11.67 -6.96 -19.66
C SER A 299 -11.01 -8.08 -18.89
N THR A 300 -10.98 -9.26 -19.48
CA THR A 300 -10.18 -10.41 -19.00
C THR A 300 -8.66 -10.16 -19.07
N THR A 301 -8.24 -8.99 -19.58
CA THR A 301 -6.85 -8.61 -19.79
C THR A 301 -6.19 -8.08 -18.52
N ASP A 302 -6.95 -7.44 -17.61
CA ASP A 302 -6.38 -6.82 -16.40
C ASP A 302 -5.90 -7.86 -15.38
N GLU A 303 -6.55 -9.03 -15.34
CA GLU A 303 -6.14 -10.13 -14.46
C GLU A 303 -4.83 -10.80 -14.94
N ALA A 304 -4.62 -10.86 -16.24
CA ALA A 304 -3.40 -11.42 -16.82
C ALA A 304 -2.20 -10.47 -16.66
N VAL A 305 -2.39 -9.15 -16.76
CA VAL A 305 -1.34 -8.13 -16.58
C VAL A 305 -0.88 -8.05 -15.12
N GLY A 306 -1.78 -8.23 -14.16
CA GLY A 306 -1.44 -8.25 -12.73
C GLY A 306 -0.53 -9.42 -12.33
N ARG A 307 -0.50 -10.50 -13.10
CA ARG A 307 0.36 -11.68 -12.85
C ARG A 307 1.78 -11.56 -13.41
N MET A 308 2.03 -10.62 -14.31
CA MET A 308 3.34 -10.45 -14.96
C MET A 308 4.33 -9.58 -14.19
N GLY A 309 3.99 -9.10 -12.99
CA GLY A 309 4.89 -8.47 -12.03
C GLY A 309 5.45 -7.11 -12.51
N ARG A 310 5.06 -6.09 -11.81
CA ARG A 310 5.83 -4.84 -11.75
C ARG A 310 6.90 -4.93 -10.69
#